data_cd634c72740610d8a5f8b26e836ed65e
#
_entry.id   cd634c72740610d8a5f8b26e836ed65e
#
_cell.length_a   1.000
_cell.length_b   1.000
_cell.length_c   1.000
_cell.angle_alpha   90.00
_cell.angle_beta   90.00
_cell.angle_gamma   90.00
#
_symmetry.space_group_name_H-M   'P 1'
#
loop_
_entity.id
_entity.type
_entity.pdbx_description
1 polymer ?
#
loop_
_entity_poly.entity_id
_entity_poly.type
_entity_poly.pdbx_seq_one_letter_code
_entity_poly.pdbx_strand_id
1 'polypeptide(L)'
;MKKRVVVTGIGVVSPLGIGIRENWERYLSGTSGIEEIALEGMDTKTYAGKVSDVELEACIPEAKKDKIDKFTRFALVATKIALT
;
A
#
# COMPACT_ATOMS: atom_id res chain seq x y z
N MET A 1 -21.99 26.64 -17.55
CA MET A 1 -20.60 26.74 -17.08
C MET A 1 -20.05 25.34 -16.86
N LYS A 2 -18.99 25.01 -17.55
CA LYS A 2 -18.33 23.70 -17.34
C LYS A 2 -17.51 23.73 -16.07
N LYS A 3 -17.78 22.78 -15.16
CA LYS A 3 -16.97 22.62 -13.96
C LYS A 3 -15.67 21.90 -14.32
N ARG A 4 -14.56 22.44 -13.85
CA ARG A 4 -13.26 21.79 -13.98
C ARG A 4 -12.95 21.00 -12.70
N VAL A 5 -12.66 19.73 -12.89
CA VAL A 5 -12.24 18.86 -11.77
C VAL A 5 -10.78 18.48 -12.02
N VAL A 6 -9.94 18.69 -11.03
CA VAL A 6 -8.53 18.39 -11.13
C VAL A 6 -8.10 17.51 -9.96
N VAL A 7 -7.07 16.67 -10.20
CA VAL A 7 -6.45 15.87 -9.15
C VAL A 7 -5.36 16.70 -8.51
N THR A 8 -5.45 16.91 -7.20
CA THR A 8 -4.49 17.73 -6.44
C THR A 8 -3.56 16.91 -5.56
N GLY A 9 -3.83 15.62 -5.42
CA GLY A 9 -2.98 14.72 -4.65
C GLY A 9 -3.31 13.29 -4.97
N ILE A 10 -2.30 12.42 -4.85
CA ILE A 10 -2.43 10.98 -5.09
C ILE A 10 -1.66 10.23 -4.01
N GLY A 11 -2.26 9.18 -3.47
CA GLY A 11 -1.59 8.29 -2.53
C GLY A 11 -1.68 6.85 -3.00
N VAL A 12 -0.59 6.11 -2.86
CA VAL A 12 -0.52 4.71 -3.30
C VAL A 12 0.09 3.85 -2.21
N VAL A 13 -0.54 2.71 -1.95
CA VAL A 13 0.00 1.64 -1.11
C VAL A 13 -0.07 0.36 -1.91
N SER A 14 1.05 -0.28 -2.16
CA SER A 14 1.10 -1.49 -2.98
C SER A 14 2.25 -2.40 -2.53
N PRO A 15 2.32 -3.65 -3.06
CA PRO A 15 3.47 -4.52 -2.80
C PRO A 15 4.82 -3.95 -3.26
N LEU A 16 4.83 -2.96 -4.15
CA LEU A 16 6.03 -2.27 -4.59
C LEU A 16 6.52 -1.23 -3.59
N GLY A 17 5.62 -0.72 -2.74
CA GLY A 17 5.99 0.23 -1.72
C GLY A 17 4.86 1.17 -1.33
N ILE A 18 5.20 2.15 -0.51
CA ILE A 18 4.28 3.17 -0.03
C ILE A 18 4.69 4.51 -0.63
N GLY A 19 3.73 5.18 -1.31
CA GLY A 19 3.95 6.45 -1.97
C GLY A 19 4.23 6.31 -3.46
N ILE A 20 3.95 7.36 -4.20
CA ILE A 20 4.06 7.38 -5.67
C ILE A 20 5.50 7.19 -6.12
N ARG A 21 6.44 7.87 -5.48
CA ARG A 21 7.84 7.85 -5.87
C ARG A 21 8.43 6.44 -5.80
N GLU A 22 8.24 5.77 -4.69
CA GLU A 22 8.75 4.41 -4.48
C GLU A 22 8.11 3.41 -5.45
N ASN A 23 6.80 3.51 -5.66
CA ASN A 23 6.07 2.69 -6.61
C ASN A 23 6.58 2.92 -8.04
N TRP A 24 6.79 4.16 -8.43
CA TRP A 24 7.25 4.53 -9.77
C TRP A 24 8.67 4.05 -10.03
N GLU A 25 9.58 4.27 -9.08
CA GLU A 25 10.97 3.84 -9.20
C GLU A 25 11.09 2.33 -9.35
N ARG A 26 10.36 1.57 -8.55
CA ARG A 26 10.35 0.11 -8.62
C ARG A 26 9.69 -0.41 -9.89
N TYR A 27 8.64 0.24 -10.32
CA TYR A 27 7.99 -0.07 -11.60
C TYR A 27 8.96 0.08 -12.77
N LEU A 28 9.68 1.20 -12.82
CA LEU A 28 10.65 1.46 -13.89
C LEU A 28 11.84 0.49 -13.86
N SER A 29 12.25 0.03 -12.69
CA SER A 29 13.36 -0.92 -12.54
C SER A 29 12.95 -2.35 -12.88
N GLY A 30 11.67 -2.61 -13.13
CA GLY A 30 11.18 -3.95 -13.41
C GLY A 30 11.03 -4.84 -12.17
N THR A 31 11.05 -4.26 -10.98
CA THR A 31 10.88 -4.99 -9.73
C THR A 31 9.45 -5.53 -9.63
N SER A 32 9.29 -6.83 -9.34
CA SER A 32 8.00 -7.43 -9.10
C SER A 32 7.66 -7.38 -7.61
N GLY A 33 6.41 -7.02 -7.30
CA GLY A 33 5.89 -7.09 -5.94
C GLY A 33 5.28 -8.45 -5.60
N ILE A 34 5.27 -9.36 -6.57
CA ILE A 34 4.71 -10.70 -6.38
C ILE A 34 5.80 -11.63 -5.87
N GLU A 35 5.53 -12.33 -4.80
CA GLU A 35 6.46 -13.29 -4.20
C GLU A 35 5.77 -14.58 -3.82
N GLU A 36 6.56 -15.62 -3.64
CA GLU A 36 6.07 -16.91 -3.19
C GLU A 36 5.80 -16.84 -1.69
N ILE A 37 4.59 -17.23 -1.31
CA ILE A 37 4.19 -17.25 0.10
C ILE A 37 3.65 -18.62 0.48
N ALA A 38 3.85 -18.98 1.75
CA ALA A 38 3.24 -20.17 2.33
C ALA A 38 2.03 -19.71 3.15
N LEU A 39 0.85 -20.23 2.80
CA LEU A 39 -0.35 -19.94 3.58
C LEU A 39 -0.43 -20.92 4.74
N GLU A 40 -0.73 -20.42 5.92
CA GLU A 40 -0.88 -21.21 7.14
C GLU A 40 -1.96 -22.27 6.94
N GLY A 41 -1.62 -23.52 7.21
CA GLY A 41 -2.54 -24.65 7.05
C GLY A 41 -2.63 -25.23 5.63
N MET A 42 -1.84 -24.73 4.69
CA MET A 42 -1.79 -25.26 3.33
C MET A 42 -0.40 -25.77 3.00
N ASP A 43 -0.33 -26.95 2.39
CA ASP A 43 0.93 -27.57 1.96
C ASP A 43 1.46 -27.01 0.64
N THR A 44 0.63 -26.26 -0.07
CA THR A 44 1.00 -25.70 -1.38
C THR A 44 1.48 -24.26 -1.24
N LYS A 45 2.57 -23.96 -1.94
CA LYS A 45 3.06 -22.60 -2.06
C LYS A 45 2.22 -21.85 -3.09
N THR A 46 1.96 -20.58 -2.82
CA THR A 46 1.22 -19.72 -3.74
C THR A 46 1.98 -18.42 -3.95
N TYR A 47 1.59 -17.68 -4.99
CA TYR A 47 2.20 -16.38 -5.29
C TYR A 47 1.23 -15.27 -4.97
N ALA A 48 1.70 -14.22 -4.32
CA ALA A 48 0.87 -13.09 -3.97
C ALA A 48 1.68 -11.80 -3.85
N GLY A 49 1.01 -10.68 -4.06
CA GLY A 49 1.56 -9.37 -3.75
C GLY A 49 1.28 -9.03 -2.29
N LYS A 50 2.33 -8.83 -1.51
CA LYS A 50 2.20 -8.53 -0.09
C LYS A 50 2.76 -7.14 0.22
N VAL A 51 1.98 -6.34 0.95
CA VAL A 51 2.42 -5.04 1.44
C VAL A 51 3.19 -5.24 2.74
N SER A 52 4.31 -4.54 2.90
CA SER A 52 5.12 -4.61 4.11
C SER A 52 4.35 -4.07 5.32
N ASP A 53 4.09 -4.92 6.30
CA ASP A 53 3.40 -4.53 7.51
C ASP A 53 4.21 -3.52 8.33
N VAL A 54 5.52 -3.66 8.34
CA VAL A 54 6.41 -2.75 9.07
C VAL A 54 6.32 -1.33 8.53
N GLU A 55 6.43 -1.17 7.21
CA GLU A 55 6.33 0.14 6.56
C GLU A 55 4.94 0.75 6.72
N LEU A 56 3.90 -0.08 6.58
CA LEU A 56 2.52 0.36 6.73
C LEU A 56 2.23 0.85 8.15
N GLU A 57 2.64 0.09 9.16
CA GLU A 57 2.42 0.44 10.55
C GLU A 57 3.15 1.71 10.98
N ALA A 58 4.32 1.97 10.41
CA ALA A 58 5.07 3.18 10.69
C ALA A 58 4.31 4.47 10.30
N CYS A 59 3.36 4.35 9.36
CA CYS A 59 2.54 5.48 8.89
C CYS A 59 1.24 5.66 9.68
N ILE A 60 0.94 4.79 10.63
CA ILE A 60 -0.31 4.79 11.39
C ILE A 60 -0.05 5.12 12.86
N PRO A 61 -0.83 6.05 13.46
CA PRO A 61 -0.71 6.34 14.88
C PRO A 61 -0.97 5.07 15.72
N GLU A 62 -0.13 4.84 16.70
CA GLU A 62 -0.19 3.62 17.53
C GLU A 62 -1.55 3.41 18.20
N ALA A 63 -2.20 4.49 18.60
CA ALA A 63 -3.52 4.43 19.22
C ALA A 63 -4.61 3.84 18.31
N LYS A 64 -4.38 3.83 16.99
CA LYS A 64 -5.35 3.33 16.00
C LYS A 64 -5.01 1.95 15.45
N LYS A 65 -3.80 1.44 15.68
CA LYS A 65 -3.34 0.17 15.10
C LYS A 65 -4.23 -1.02 15.42
N ASP A 66 -4.71 -1.10 16.65
CA ASP A 66 -5.51 -2.23 17.12
C ASP A 66 -6.99 -2.15 16.77
N LYS A 67 -7.44 -1.01 16.21
CA LYS A 67 -8.85 -0.73 15.98
C LYS A 67 -9.29 -0.82 14.52
N ILE A 68 -8.35 -1.03 13.61
CA ILE A 68 -8.63 -0.99 12.18
C ILE A 68 -8.10 -2.23 11.46
N ASP A 69 -8.86 -2.67 10.45
CA ASP A 69 -8.50 -3.79 9.59
C ASP A 69 -7.39 -3.40 8.62
N LYS A 70 -6.73 -4.39 8.04
CA LYS A 70 -5.62 -4.18 7.13
C LYS A 70 -6.01 -3.34 5.90
N PHE A 71 -7.16 -3.62 5.28
CA PHE A 71 -7.60 -2.83 4.13
C PHE A 71 -7.92 -1.38 4.51
N THR A 72 -8.45 -1.16 5.72
CA THR A 72 -8.68 0.18 6.24
C THR A 72 -7.36 0.92 6.48
N ARG A 73 -6.33 0.21 6.93
CA ARG A 73 -4.99 0.76 7.08
C ARG A 73 -4.43 1.23 5.73
N PHE A 74 -4.62 0.46 4.68
CA PHE A 74 -4.19 0.84 3.33
C PHE A 74 -4.86 2.14 2.89
N ALA A 75 -6.17 2.23 3.06
CA ALA A 75 -6.94 3.42 2.68
C ALA A 75 -6.52 4.64 3.50
N LEU A 76 -6.29 4.47 4.79
CA LEU A 76 -5.88 5.56 5.68
C LEU A 76 -4.51 6.11 5.29
N VAL A 77 -3.54 5.24 5.06
CA VAL A 77 -2.19 5.63 4.67
C VAL A 77 -2.19 6.29 3.29
N ALA A 78 -2.88 5.71 2.31
CA ALA A 78 -2.96 6.28 0.97
C ALA A 78 -3.62 7.65 0.99
N THR A 79 -4.70 7.82 1.75
CA THR A 79 -5.38 9.11 1.90
C THR A 79 -4.48 10.16 2.55
N LYS A 80 -3.76 9.78 3.58
CA LYS A 80 -2.84 10.68 4.26
C LYS A 80 -1.74 11.18 3.32
N ILE A 81 -1.19 10.29 2.50
CA ILE A 81 -0.18 10.65 1.51
C ILE A 81 -0.76 11.60 0.47
N ALA A 82 -1.97 11.35 -0.01
CA ALA A 82 -2.63 12.19 -1.00
C ALA A 82 -2.89 13.61 -0.48
N LEU A 83 -3.10 13.77 0.83
CA LEU A 83 -3.38 15.07 1.46
C LEU A 83 -2.11 15.84 1.86
N THR A 84 -0.97 15.24 1.78
CA THR A 84 0.31 15.94 2.01
C THR A 84 0.91 16.42 0.68
#